data_07a56b654fd257735ed27d147327202f
#
_entry.id   07a56b654fd257735ed27d147327202f
#
_cell.length_a   1.000
_cell.length_b   1.000
_cell.length_c   1.000
_cell.angle_alpha   90.00
_cell.angle_beta   90.00
_cell.angle_gamma   90.00
#
_symmetry.space_group_name_H-M   'P 1'
#
loop_
_entity.id
_entity.type
_entity.pdbx_description
1 polymer ?
#
loop_
_entity_poly.entity_id
_entity_poly.type
_entity_poly.pdbx_seq_one_letter_code
_entity_poly.pdbx_strand_id
1 'polypeptide(L)'
;MKQGIQALVFDAYGTLFDVHSVVSTCNRHFPDQGTALSKAWRAKQLEYTWLRSLMGRYEDFWQVTESALSLACKTLNLPCPPATRAELMEAYLHLEPYPEVQASLRALSRYPLAILSNGSPRMLQAAVESAGLQGMFSHVLSVDEVKIYKPNPRVYQLASRKMGVAESAIGFVSSNFWDIAGAKAFGFWTCWVNRSKAPEDELGLTPDATASTLTDLVDVLRA
;
A
#
# COMPACT_ATOMS: atom_id res chain seq x y z
N MET A 1 19.82 15.88 7.92
CA MET A 1 18.65 15.86 7.02
C MET A 1 19.09 15.39 5.64
N LYS A 2 18.44 14.42 5.08
CA LYS A 2 18.72 13.99 3.69
C LYS A 2 18.57 15.20 2.77
N GLN A 3 19.68 15.66 2.18
CA GLN A 3 19.69 16.85 1.33
C GLN A 3 18.76 16.62 0.12
N GLY A 4 17.88 17.59 -0.14
CA GLY A 4 17.00 17.60 -1.30
C GLY A 4 15.59 17.07 -1.09
N ILE A 5 15.29 16.27 -0.05
CA ILE A 5 13.92 15.78 0.20
C ILE A 5 13.06 16.90 0.82
N GLN A 6 11.95 17.22 0.17
CA GLN A 6 10.99 18.26 0.59
C GLN A 6 9.63 17.69 1.00
N ALA A 7 9.28 16.50 0.57
CA ALA A 7 8.02 15.82 0.91
C ALA A 7 8.21 14.31 1.00
N LEU A 8 7.37 13.64 1.80
CA LEU A 8 7.34 12.19 1.90
C LEU A 8 5.99 11.65 1.44
N VAL A 9 6.02 10.65 0.60
CA VAL A 9 4.85 9.97 0.05
C VAL A 9 4.92 8.49 0.43
N PHE A 10 3.88 7.99 1.07
CA PHE A 10 3.81 6.62 1.57
C PHE A 10 2.82 5.80 0.74
N ASP A 11 3.20 4.58 0.41
CA ASP A 11 2.22 3.56 0.09
C ASP A 11 1.38 3.22 1.34
N ALA A 12 0.18 2.67 1.14
CA ALA A 12 -0.72 2.36 2.25
C ALA A 12 -0.68 0.87 2.64
N TYR A 13 -1.12 0.00 1.73
CA TYR A 13 -1.37 -1.43 1.99
C TYR A 13 -0.08 -2.26 2.03
N GLY A 14 0.25 -2.79 3.21
CA GLY A 14 1.51 -3.49 3.50
C GLY A 14 2.61 -2.55 4.02
N THR A 15 2.43 -1.22 3.91
CA THR A 15 3.41 -0.21 4.34
C THR A 15 2.97 0.48 5.63
N LEU A 16 1.80 1.12 5.65
CA LEU A 16 1.18 1.72 6.83
C LEU A 16 0.22 0.74 7.51
N PHE A 17 -0.53 -0.04 6.72
CA PHE A 17 -1.56 -0.96 7.19
C PHE A 17 -1.18 -2.40 6.88
N ASP A 18 -1.30 -3.28 7.89
CA ASP A 18 -1.02 -4.70 7.73
C ASP A 18 -2.14 -5.40 6.97
N VAL A 19 -1.88 -5.78 5.72
CA VAL A 19 -2.83 -6.49 4.86
C VAL A 19 -3.17 -7.91 5.36
N HIS A 20 -2.39 -8.45 6.28
CA HIS A 20 -2.62 -9.75 6.88
C HIS A 20 -3.37 -9.68 8.22
N SER A 21 -3.70 -8.49 8.73
CA SER A 21 -4.58 -8.36 9.91
C SER A 21 -5.95 -9.00 9.71
N VAL A 22 -6.40 -9.17 8.45
CA VAL A 22 -7.63 -9.91 8.09
C VAL A 22 -7.54 -11.42 8.36
N VAL A 23 -6.36 -12.00 8.62
CA VAL A 23 -6.19 -13.45 8.83
C VAL A 23 -7.05 -13.94 9.99
N SER A 24 -7.21 -13.15 11.05
CA SER A 24 -8.08 -13.49 12.18
C SER A 24 -9.53 -13.68 11.74
N THR A 25 -10.04 -12.78 10.91
CA THR A 25 -11.40 -12.89 10.34
C THR A 25 -11.50 -14.05 9.37
N CYS A 26 -10.49 -14.28 8.53
CA CYS A 26 -10.44 -15.44 7.65
C CYS A 26 -10.50 -16.77 8.44
N ASN A 27 -9.75 -16.88 9.55
CA ASN A 27 -9.74 -18.09 10.38
C ASN A 27 -11.06 -18.32 11.13
N ARG A 28 -11.83 -17.27 11.48
CA ARG A 28 -13.17 -17.46 12.05
C ARG A 28 -14.13 -18.16 11.10
N HIS A 29 -14.04 -17.88 9.81
CA HIS A 29 -14.87 -18.49 8.78
C HIS A 29 -14.29 -19.81 8.24
N PHE A 30 -12.97 -19.90 8.19
CA PHE A 30 -12.23 -21.01 7.60
C PHE A 30 -11.07 -21.41 8.50
N PRO A 31 -11.33 -22.15 9.60
CA PRO A 31 -10.28 -22.62 10.51
C PRO A 31 -9.15 -23.30 9.73
N ASP A 32 -7.89 -23.03 10.12
CA ASP A 32 -6.66 -23.56 9.52
C ASP A 32 -6.40 -23.16 8.05
N GLN A 33 -7.35 -22.47 7.39
CA GLN A 33 -7.21 -21.99 6.01
C GLN A 33 -7.07 -20.48 5.89
N GLY A 34 -7.26 -19.73 6.97
CA GLY A 34 -7.29 -18.26 6.90
C GLY A 34 -5.99 -17.64 6.41
N THR A 35 -4.83 -18.19 6.79
CA THR A 35 -3.53 -17.73 6.28
C THR A 35 -3.37 -18.01 4.78
N ALA A 36 -3.78 -19.20 4.32
CA ALA A 36 -3.73 -19.57 2.92
C ALA A 36 -4.65 -18.67 2.09
N LEU A 37 -5.88 -18.43 2.59
CA LEU A 37 -6.84 -17.54 1.96
C LEU A 37 -6.30 -16.10 1.86
N SER A 38 -5.80 -15.54 2.96
CA SER A 38 -5.26 -14.17 2.97
C SER A 38 -4.11 -14.01 1.97
N LYS A 39 -3.18 -14.96 1.91
CA LYS A 39 -2.07 -14.94 0.93
C LYS A 39 -2.56 -15.04 -0.51
N ALA A 40 -3.45 -15.98 -0.81
CA ALA A 40 -4.01 -16.16 -2.15
C ALA A 40 -4.82 -14.92 -2.57
N TRP A 41 -5.62 -14.37 -1.66
CA TRP A 41 -6.40 -13.16 -1.87
C TRP A 41 -5.50 -11.96 -2.21
N ARG A 42 -4.47 -11.70 -1.39
CA ARG A 42 -3.54 -10.59 -1.64
C ARG A 42 -2.76 -10.75 -2.95
N ALA A 43 -2.25 -11.93 -3.24
CA ALA A 43 -1.54 -12.19 -4.49
C ALA A 43 -2.43 -11.92 -5.71
N LYS A 44 -3.67 -12.40 -5.69
CA LYS A 44 -4.60 -12.23 -6.79
C LYS A 44 -5.11 -10.78 -6.91
N GLN A 45 -5.25 -10.07 -5.78
CA GLN A 45 -5.60 -8.65 -5.76
C GLN A 45 -4.54 -7.82 -6.50
N LEU A 46 -3.25 -8.03 -6.23
CA LEU A 46 -2.16 -7.34 -6.92
C LEU A 46 -2.12 -7.71 -8.41
N GLU A 47 -2.18 -8.98 -8.74
CA GLU A 47 -2.20 -9.45 -10.14
C GLU A 47 -3.33 -8.78 -10.94
N TYR A 48 -4.54 -8.70 -10.37
CA TYR A 48 -5.67 -8.07 -11.05
C TYR A 48 -5.49 -6.58 -11.27
N THR A 49 -4.81 -5.85 -10.37
CA THR A 49 -4.49 -4.44 -10.61
C THR A 49 -3.62 -4.27 -11.85
N TRP A 50 -2.60 -5.12 -12.02
CA TRP A 50 -1.70 -5.07 -13.17
C TRP A 50 -2.39 -5.50 -14.47
N LEU A 51 -3.11 -6.62 -14.45
CA LEU A 51 -3.83 -7.11 -15.63
C LEU A 51 -4.88 -6.10 -16.11
N ARG A 52 -5.66 -5.51 -15.20
CA ARG A 52 -6.65 -4.49 -15.55
C ARG A 52 -6.01 -3.23 -16.12
N SER A 53 -4.86 -2.81 -15.59
CA SER A 53 -4.09 -1.69 -16.16
C SER A 53 -3.60 -1.99 -17.57
N LEU A 54 -3.03 -3.17 -17.79
CA LEU A 54 -2.54 -3.60 -19.11
C LEU A 54 -3.65 -3.73 -20.16
N MET A 55 -4.83 -4.21 -19.75
CA MET A 55 -6.00 -4.35 -20.62
C MET A 55 -6.75 -3.02 -20.84
N GLY A 56 -6.40 -1.93 -20.13
CA GLY A 56 -7.19 -0.69 -20.14
C GLY A 56 -8.60 -0.84 -19.56
N ARG A 57 -8.80 -1.80 -18.66
CA ARG A 57 -10.09 -2.13 -18.04
C ARG A 57 -10.08 -1.84 -16.54
N TYR A 58 -9.92 -0.56 -16.21
CA TYR A 58 -9.92 -0.12 -14.83
C TYR A 58 -11.26 -0.41 -14.15
N GLU A 59 -11.21 -0.93 -12.96
CA GLU A 59 -12.25 -0.91 -11.93
C GLU A 59 -11.60 -0.48 -10.63
N ASP A 60 -12.38 0.06 -9.68
CA ASP A 60 -11.83 0.51 -8.42
C ASP A 60 -11.27 -0.65 -7.55
N PHE A 61 -10.46 -0.29 -6.57
CA PHE A 61 -9.75 -1.29 -5.78
C PHE A 61 -10.69 -2.14 -4.89
N TRP A 62 -11.88 -1.65 -4.54
CA TRP A 62 -12.88 -2.42 -3.82
C TRP A 62 -13.38 -3.59 -4.68
N GLN A 63 -13.75 -3.31 -5.93
CA GLN A 63 -14.18 -4.31 -6.90
C GLN A 63 -13.07 -5.35 -7.18
N VAL A 64 -11.83 -4.86 -7.33
CA VAL A 64 -10.65 -5.73 -7.53
C VAL A 64 -10.45 -6.63 -6.30
N THR A 65 -10.58 -6.08 -5.10
CA THR A 65 -10.44 -6.82 -3.84
C THR A 65 -11.51 -7.90 -3.71
N GLU A 66 -12.77 -7.59 -4.02
CA GLU A 66 -13.87 -8.56 -3.99
C GLU A 66 -13.72 -9.67 -5.04
N SER A 67 -13.32 -9.28 -6.26
CA SER A 67 -13.08 -10.24 -7.35
C SER A 67 -11.93 -11.20 -7.01
N ALA A 68 -10.87 -10.69 -6.38
CA ALA A 68 -9.73 -11.49 -5.91
C ALA A 68 -10.13 -12.45 -4.78
N LEU A 69 -10.95 -12.00 -3.81
CA LEU A 69 -11.49 -12.85 -2.75
C LEU A 69 -12.33 -13.99 -3.33
N SER A 70 -13.21 -13.66 -4.26
CA SER A 70 -14.06 -14.67 -4.93
C SER A 70 -13.24 -15.76 -5.61
N LEU A 71 -12.17 -15.39 -6.32
CA LEU A 71 -11.28 -16.37 -6.94
C LEU A 71 -10.47 -17.15 -5.91
N ALA A 72 -9.92 -16.49 -4.88
CA ALA A 72 -9.15 -17.17 -3.84
C ALA A 72 -10.00 -18.24 -3.11
N CYS A 73 -11.24 -17.92 -2.77
CA CYS A 73 -12.15 -18.89 -2.18
C CYS A 73 -12.42 -20.09 -3.12
N LYS A 74 -12.67 -19.84 -4.42
CA LYS A 74 -12.87 -20.92 -5.41
C LYS A 74 -11.62 -21.80 -5.54
N THR A 75 -10.43 -21.18 -5.61
CA THR A 75 -9.16 -21.92 -5.76
C THR A 75 -8.87 -22.83 -4.56
N LEU A 76 -9.27 -22.40 -3.37
CA LEU A 76 -9.08 -23.16 -2.13
C LEU A 76 -10.29 -24.05 -1.78
N ASN A 77 -11.31 -24.11 -2.66
CA ASN A 77 -12.55 -24.84 -2.42
C ASN A 77 -13.26 -24.43 -1.12
N LEU A 78 -13.22 -23.14 -0.76
CA LEU A 78 -13.86 -22.60 0.43
C LEU A 78 -15.26 -22.05 0.07
N PRO A 79 -16.32 -22.49 0.78
CA PRO A 79 -17.65 -21.92 0.60
C PRO A 79 -17.66 -20.49 1.11
N CYS A 80 -17.91 -19.52 0.22
CA CYS A 80 -17.92 -18.10 0.56
C CYS A 80 -19.29 -17.49 0.21
N PRO A 81 -20.31 -17.74 1.03
CA PRO A 81 -21.64 -17.18 0.82
C PRO A 81 -21.60 -15.64 0.94
N PRO A 82 -22.63 -14.91 0.46
CA PRO A 82 -22.65 -13.45 0.46
C PRO A 82 -22.38 -12.83 1.84
N ALA A 83 -22.88 -13.39 2.92
CA ALA A 83 -22.63 -12.89 4.28
C ALA A 83 -21.15 -12.98 4.68
N THR A 84 -20.53 -14.15 4.51
CA THR A 84 -19.09 -14.34 4.77
C THR A 84 -18.23 -13.40 3.92
N ARG A 85 -18.57 -13.25 2.63
CA ARG A 85 -17.87 -12.32 1.75
C ARG A 85 -17.97 -10.89 2.26
N ALA A 86 -19.16 -10.45 2.67
CA ALA A 86 -19.35 -9.11 3.21
C ALA A 86 -18.49 -8.84 4.46
N GLU A 87 -18.44 -9.81 5.40
CA GLU A 87 -17.61 -9.69 6.61
C GLU A 87 -16.10 -9.62 6.31
N LEU A 88 -15.63 -10.45 5.37
CA LEU A 88 -14.23 -10.43 4.94
C LEU A 88 -13.87 -9.11 4.24
N MET A 89 -14.75 -8.60 3.39
CA MET A 89 -14.56 -7.32 2.72
C MET A 89 -14.62 -6.16 3.73
N GLU A 90 -15.51 -6.21 4.72
CA GLU A 90 -15.57 -5.19 5.77
C GLU A 90 -14.28 -5.17 6.61
N ALA A 91 -13.72 -6.33 6.95
CA ALA A 91 -12.44 -6.41 7.65
C ALA A 91 -11.31 -5.74 6.85
N TYR A 92 -11.39 -5.71 5.54
CA TYR A 92 -10.40 -5.04 4.68
C TYR A 92 -10.49 -3.50 4.72
N LEU A 93 -11.61 -2.93 5.19
CA LEU A 93 -11.73 -1.49 5.46
C LEU A 93 -11.05 -1.08 6.76
N HIS A 94 -10.88 -2.01 7.70
CA HIS A 94 -10.42 -1.76 9.06
C HIS A 94 -9.10 -2.49 9.35
N LEU A 95 -8.16 -2.43 8.38
CA LEU A 95 -6.82 -3.00 8.57
C LEU A 95 -6.09 -2.32 9.72
N GLU A 96 -5.40 -3.11 10.52
CA GLU A 96 -4.57 -2.60 11.61
C GLU A 96 -3.35 -1.86 11.06
N PRO A 97 -3.00 -0.67 11.58
CA PRO A 97 -1.73 -0.05 11.27
C PRO A 97 -0.60 -0.85 11.93
N TYR A 98 0.59 -0.85 11.33
CA TYR A 98 1.76 -1.37 12.04
C TYR A 98 2.04 -0.54 13.30
N PRO A 99 2.52 -1.15 14.39
CA PRO A 99 2.60 -0.52 15.72
C PRO A 99 3.39 0.79 15.74
N GLU A 100 4.42 0.91 14.92
CA GLU A 100 5.31 2.07 14.88
C GLU A 100 4.80 3.23 14.00
N VAL A 101 3.75 3.01 13.20
CA VAL A 101 3.30 3.97 12.18
C VAL A 101 3.02 5.35 12.75
N GLN A 102 2.17 5.43 13.76
CA GLN A 102 1.74 6.72 14.31
C GLN A 102 2.92 7.53 14.90
N ALA A 103 3.81 6.86 15.63
CA ALA A 103 4.98 7.50 16.23
C ALA A 103 5.98 7.96 15.15
N SER A 104 6.22 7.13 14.13
CA SER A 104 7.12 7.46 13.03
C SER A 104 6.59 8.63 12.20
N LEU A 105 5.30 8.65 11.86
CA LEU A 105 4.69 9.77 11.12
C LEU A 105 4.78 11.08 11.91
N ARG A 106 4.56 11.05 13.23
CA ARG A 106 4.77 12.24 14.08
C ARG A 106 6.22 12.73 14.06
N ALA A 107 7.20 11.82 14.13
CA ALA A 107 8.61 12.16 14.08
C ALA A 107 9.03 12.73 12.71
N LEU A 108 8.30 12.42 11.64
CA LEU A 108 8.49 12.90 10.27
C LEU A 108 7.65 14.14 9.93
N SER A 109 6.86 14.70 10.86
CA SER A 109 5.93 15.81 10.63
C SER A 109 6.57 17.12 10.14
N ARG A 110 7.89 17.22 10.18
CA ARG A 110 8.63 18.33 9.55
C ARG A 110 8.53 18.33 8.02
N TYR A 111 8.20 17.20 7.42
CA TYR A 111 7.90 17.09 6.00
C TYR A 111 6.39 17.13 5.79
N PRO A 112 5.89 17.75 4.71
CA PRO A 112 4.56 17.43 4.21
C PRO A 112 4.47 15.93 3.91
N LEU A 113 3.50 15.24 4.51
CA LEU A 113 3.28 13.81 4.34
C LEU A 113 2.07 13.57 3.43
N ALA A 114 2.15 12.59 2.55
CA ALA A 114 1.01 12.14 1.74
C ALA A 114 0.94 10.62 1.66
N ILE A 115 -0.25 10.11 1.40
CA ILE A 115 -0.48 8.73 0.95
C ILE A 115 -0.64 8.74 -0.56
N LEU A 116 -0.04 7.78 -1.26
CA LEU A 116 -0.32 7.44 -2.65
C LEU A 116 -0.59 5.94 -2.73
N SER A 117 -1.82 5.55 -3.06
CA SER A 117 -2.24 4.16 -2.94
C SER A 117 -3.11 3.67 -4.10
N ASN A 118 -3.05 2.35 -4.32
CA ASN A 118 -4.00 1.64 -5.18
C ASN A 118 -5.42 1.59 -4.59
N GLY A 119 -5.58 1.85 -3.29
CA GLY A 119 -6.88 1.84 -2.60
C GLY A 119 -7.86 2.85 -3.17
N SER A 120 -9.15 2.50 -3.18
CA SER A 120 -10.21 3.45 -3.54
C SER A 120 -10.33 4.55 -2.46
N PRO A 121 -10.88 5.74 -2.79
CA PRO A 121 -11.03 6.82 -1.81
C PRO A 121 -11.75 6.39 -0.54
N ARG A 122 -12.85 5.62 -0.66
CA ARG A 122 -13.59 5.06 0.48
C ARG A 122 -12.72 4.16 1.36
N MET A 123 -11.94 3.28 0.75
CA MET A 123 -11.08 2.35 1.50
C MET A 123 -9.96 3.09 2.24
N LEU A 124 -9.35 4.09 1.61
CA LEU A 124 -8.29 4.88 2.22
C LEU A 124 -8.81 5.74 3.37
N GLN A 125 -9.98 6.35 3.19
CA GLN A 125 -10.63 7.11 4.26
C GLN A 125 -10.92 6.22 5.47
N ALA A 126 -11.55 5.06 5.27
CA ALA A 126 -11.86 4.11 6.33
C ALA A 126 -10.59 3.64 7.07
N ALA A 127 -9.53 3.29 6.34
CA ALA A 127 -8.27 2.84 6.95
C ALA A 127 -7.58 3.97 7.76
N VAL A 128 -7.53 5.19 7.25
CA VAL A 128 -6.96 6.35 7.95
C VAL A 128 -7.76 6.70 9.20
N GLU A 129 -9.09 6.66 9.13
CA GLU A 129 -9.98 6.91 10.27
C GLU A 129 -9.86 5.81 11.34
N SER A 130 -9.94 4.56 10.94
CA SER A 130 -9.82 3.39 11.83
C SER A 130 -8.47 3.37 12.58
N ALA A 131 -7.39 3.78 11.93
CA ALA A 131 -6.05 3.81 12.52
C ALA A 131 -5.76 5.08 13.35
N GLY A 132 -6.68 6.04 13.45
CA GLY A 132 -6.46 7.30 14.16
C GLY A 132 -5.37 8.19 13.54
N LEU A 133 -5.23 8.15 12.21
CA LEU A 133 -4.21 8.89 11.45
C LEU A 133 -4.77 10.16 10.79
N GLN A 134 -5.99 10.58 11.13
CA GLN A 134 -6.60 11.79 10.61
C GLN A 134 -5.72 13.02 10.88
N GLY A 135 -5.60 13.89 9.90
CA GLY A 135 -4.81 15.12 10.00
C GLY A 135 -3.30 14.93 9.92
N MET A 136 -2.78 13.69 9.81
CA MET A 136 -1.34 13.45 9.65
C MET A 136 -0.85 13.66 8.21
N PHE A 137 -1.73 13.57 7.24
CA PHE A 137 -1.39 13.68 5.83
C PHE A 137 -1.98 14.96 5.22
N SER A 138 -1.17 15.68 4.46
CA SER A 138 -1.63 16.81 3.66
C SER A 138 -2.49 16.35 2.47
N HIS A 139 -2.23 15.13 1.98
CA HIS A 139 -2.97 14.52 0.89
C HIS A 139 -3.10 13.00 1.08
N VAL A 140 -4.29 12.48 0.77
CA VAL A 140 -4.55 11.03 0.66
C VAL A 140 -4.96 10.77 -0.80
N LEU A 141 -4.00 10.28 -1.60
CA LEU A 141 -4.14 10.17 -3.04
C LEU A 141 -4.46 8.74 -3.44
N SER A 142 -5.55 8.60 -4.18
CA SER A 142 -5.96 7.33 -4.78
C SER A 142 -5.64 7.29 -6.27
N VAL A 143 -5.21 6.14 -6.77
CA VAL A 143 -5.09 5.88 -8.22
C VAL A 143 -6.41 6.06 -8.97
N ASP A 144 -7.52 6.11 -8.25
CA ASP A 144 -8.85 6.36 -8.82
C ASP A 144 -8.94 7.68 -9.59
N GLU A 145 -8.11 8.68 -9.22
CA GLU A 145 -8.00 9.94 -9.96
C GLU A 145 -7.44 9.78 -11.39
N VAL A 146 -6.61 8.77 -11.61
CA VAL A 146 -5.93 8.56 -12.91
C VAL A 146 -6.39 7.29 -13.62
N LYS A 147 -7.26 6.50 -12.99
CA LYS A 147 -7.88 5.27 -13.53
C LYS A 147 -6.87 4.26 -14.10
N ILE A 148 -5.72 4.14 -13.42
CA ILE A 148 -4.69 3.14 -13.69
C ILE A 148 -3.93 2.85 -12.40
N TYR A 149 -3.44 1.64 -12.23
CA TYR A 149 -2.76 1.20 -11.01
C TYR A 149 -1.24 1.41 -11.08
N LYS A 150 -0.59 1.49 -9.91
CA LYS A 150 0.85 1.33 -9.77
C LYS A 150 1.29 0.00 -10.41
N PRO A 151 2.47 -0.09 -11.01
CA PRO A 151 3.54 0.92 -11.08
C PRO A 151 3.49 1.84 -12.31
N ASN A 152 2.32 2.16 -12.85
CA ASN A 152 2.25 3.10 -13.98
C ASN A 152 2.76 4.49 -13.59
N PRO A 153 3.63 5.15 -14.39
CA PRO A 153 4.23 6.45 -14.05
C PRO A 153 3.21 7.58 -13.83
N ARG A 154 2.04 7.51 -14.47
CA ARG A 154 0.96 8.49 -14.25
C ARG A 154 0.49 8.54 -12.78
N VAL A 155 0.63 7.43 -12.05
CA VAL A 155 0.28 7.37 -10.63
C VAL A 155 1.27 8.17 -9.79
N TYR A 156 2.57 8.00 -10.02
CA TYR A 156 3.61 8.76 -9.30
C TYR A 156 3.57 10.25 -9.68
N GLN A 157 3.28 10.56 -10.93
CA GLN A 157 3.07 11.94 -11.39
C GLN A 157 1.93 12.64 -10.64
N LEU A 158 0.89 11.91 -10.23
CA LEU A 158 -0.17 12.48 -9.40
C LEU A 158 0.39 13.03 -8.09
N ALA A 159 1.30 12.30 -7.43
CA ALA A 159 1.92 12.75 -6.18
C ALA A 159 2.75 14.03 -6.38
N SER A 160 3.65 14.08 -7.37
CA SER A 160 4.48 15.28 -7.61
C SER A 160 3.63 16.51 -7.90
N ARG A 161 2.57 16.38 -8.70
CA ARG A 161 1.63 17.47 -8.98
C ARG A 161 0.89 17.95 -7.73
N LYS A 162 0.37 17.04 -6.91
CA LYS A 162 -0.42 17.40 -5.71
C LYS A 162 0.47 17.96 -4.59
N MET A 163 1.67 17.44 -4.44
CA MET A 163 2.64 17.95 -3.45
C MET A 163 3.29 19.27 -3.90
N GLY A 164 3.25 19.61 -5.19
CA GLY A 164 3.83 20.85 -5.72
C GLY A 164 5.35 20.92 -5.64
N VAL A 165 6.03 19.78 -5.62
CA VAL A 165 7.50 19.68 -5.53
C VAL A 165 8.06 18.85 -6.69
N ALA A 166 9.35 19.08 -7.02
CA ALA A 166 10.02 18.30 -8.05
C ALA A 166 10.07 16.81 -7.69
N GLU A 167 10.07 15.95 -8.70
CA GLU A 167 10.12 14.49 -8.53
C GLU A 167 11.31 14.05 -7.66
N SER A 168 12.50 14.58 -7.94
CA SER A 168 13.72 14.30 -7.17
C SER A 168 13.69 14.78 -5.70
N ALA A 169 12.73 15.65 -5.35
CA ALA A 169 12.52 16.15 -3.99
C ALA A 169 11.45 15.36 -3.21
N ILE A 170 10.86 14.33 -3.79
CA ILE A 170 9.94 13.42 -3.12
C ILE A 170 10.68 12.20 -2.63
N GLY A 171 10.56 11.90 -1.33
CA GLY A 171 10.90 10.60 -0.76
C GLY A 171 9.69 9.67 -0.80
N PHE A 172 9.75 8.58 -1.56
CA PHE A 172 8.69 7.58 -1.65
C PHE A 172 9.02 6.38 -0.77
N VAL A 173 8.06 5.93 0.01
CA VAL A 173 8.23 4.88 1.03
C VAL A 173 7.22 3.78 0.80
N SER A 174 7.68 2.55 0.59
CA SER A 174 6.84 1.39 0.42
C SER A 174 7.50 0.12 0.95
N SER A 175 6.71 -0.83 1.43
CA SER A 175 7.16 -2.19 1.75
C SER A 175 7.07 -3.13 0.53
N ASN A 176 6.38 -2.72 -0.52
CA ASN A 176 6.24 -3.48 -1.75
C ASN A 176 7.40 -3.13 -2.70
N PHE A 177 8.31 -4.10 -2.96
CA PHE A 177 9.48 -3.83 -3.80
C PHE A 177 9.12 -3.38 -5.22
N TRP A 178 8.13 -4.00 -5.85
CA TRP A 178 7.63 -3.59 -7.17
C TRP A 178 7.16 -2.12 -7.22
N ASP A 179 6.62 -1.58 -6.11
CA ASP A 179 6.20 -0.19 -6.00
C ASP A 179 7.40 0.75 -5.82
N ILE A 180 8.41 0.32 -5.06
CA ILE A 180 9.70 0.98 -4.96
C ILE A 180 10.37 1.06 -6.34
N ALA A 181 10.42 -0.04 -7.07
CA ALA A 181 10.98 -0.07 -8.42
C ALA A 181 10.25 0.91 -9.36
N GLY A 182 8.91 0.93 -9.33
CA GLY A 182 8.11 1.86 -10.12
C GLY A 182 8.35 3.33 -9.76
N ALA A 183 8.42 3.65 -8.47
CA ALA A 183 8.72 5.01 -7.98
C ALA A 183 10.14 5.46 -8.33
N LYS A 184 11.11 4.55 -8.22
CA LYS A 184 12.52 4.78 -8.61
C LYS A 184 12.65 5.04 -10.11
N ALA A 185 11.99 4.23 -10.94
CA ALA A 185 11.96 4.41 -12.39
C ALA A 185 11.33 5.76 -12.79
N PHE A 186 10.38 6.26 -12.00
CA PHE A 186 9.75 7.56 -12.20
C PHE A 186 10.66 8.74 -11.80
N GLY A 187 11.64 8.54 -10.91
CA GLY A 187 12.61 9.57 -10.49
C GLY A 187 12.49 10.02 -9.04
N PHE A 188 11.71 9.33 -8.21
CA PHE A 188 11.66 9.60 -6.77
C PHE A 188 12.91 9.06 -6.05
N TRP A 189 13.28 9.71 -4.95
CA TRP A 189 14.12 9.05 -3.95
C TRP A 189 13.28 8.00 -3.23
N THR A 190 13.83 6.80 -3.04
CA THR A 190 13.05 5.66 -2.57
C THR A 190 13.63 5.04 -1.31
N CYS A 191 12.75 4.68 -0.37
CA CYS A 191 13.09 3.86 0.79
C CYS A 191 12.21 2.60 0.83
N TRP A 192 12.85 1.45 0.72
CA TRP A 192 12.18 0.17 0.88
C TRP A 192 12.06 -0.23 2.35
N VAL A 193 10.83 -0.35 2.86
CA VAL A 193 10.58 -0.85 4.22
C VAL A 193 10.46 -2.37 4.17
N ASN A 194 11.59 -3.05 4.24
CA ASN A 194 11.70 -4.50 4.12
C ASN A 194 11.43 -5.22 5.45
N ARG A 195 10.17 -5.29 5.85
CA ARG A 195 9.72 -5.91 7.12
C ARG A 195 10.02 -7.40 7.21
N SER A 196 10.00 -8.09 6.09
CA SER A 196 10.15 -9.55 6.01
C SER A 196 11.59 -10.02 5.78
N LYS A 197 12.55 -9.08 5.61
CA LYS A 197 13.92 -9.39 5.20
C LYS A 197 13.97 -10.21 3.89
N ALA A 198 13.05 -9.90 2.98
CA ALA A 198 13.01 -10.52 1.66
C ALA A 198 14.23 -10.11 0.80
N PRO A 199 14.66 -10.92 -0.16
CA PRO A 199 15.60 -10.46 -1.19
C PRO A 199 14.96 -9.36 -2.04
N GLU A 200 15.79 -8.53 -2.68
CA GLU A 200 15.33 -7.59 -3.70
C GLU A 200 14.82 -8.34 -4.92
N ASP A 201 13.72 -7.83 -5.54
CA ASP A 201 13.27 -8.37 -6.82
C ASP A 201 14.27 -8.00 -7.92
N GLU A 202 14.49 -8.90 -8.87
CA GLU A 202 15.44 -8.75 -10.01
C GLU A 202 14.86 -7.81 -11.09
N LEU A 203 14.41 -6.60 -10.70
CA LEU A 203 13.84 -5.59 -11.61
C LEU A 203 14.88 -4.60 -12.15
N GLY A 204 16.16 -4.77 -11.81
CA GLY A 204 17.25 -3.89 -12.26
C GLY A 204 17.21 -2.48 -11.65
N LEU A 205 16.50 -2.29 -10.54
CA LEU A 205 16.34 -1.01 -9.85
C LEU A 205 16.56 -1.22 -8.36
N THR A 206 17.54 -0.52 -7.79
CA THR A 206 17.88 -0.59 -6.36
C THR A 206 17.30 0.60 -5.62
N PRO A 207 16.69 0.42 -4.44
CA PRO A 207 16.21 1.52 -3.60
C PRO A 207 17.37 2.42 -3.14
N ASP A 208 17.12 3.71 -2.88
CA ASP A 208 18.14 4.62 -2.34
C ASP A 208 18.45 4.35 -0.87
N ALA A 209 17.50 3.75 -0.16
CA ALA A 209 17.66 3.28 1.21
C ALA A 209 16.76 2.07 1.48
N THR A 210 17.19 1.25 2.45
CA THR A 210 16.38 0.14 2.98
C THR A 210 16.27 0.30 4.50
N ALA A 211 15.07 0.13 5.02
CA ALA A 211 14.74 0.17 6.43
C ALA A 211 14.00 -1.12 6.80
N SER A 212 14.08 -1.59 8.04
CA SER A 212 13.29 -2.74 8.50
C SER A 212 11.89 -2.32 8.95
N THR A 213 11.76 -1.08 9.46
CA THR A 213 10.51 -0.49 9.96
C THR A 213 10.46 1.00 9.60
N LEU A 214 9.33 1.64 9.82
CA LEU A 214 9.25 3.10 9.68
C LEU A 214 10.04 3.85 10.77
N THR A 215 10.37 3.22 11.89
CA THR A 215 11.26 3.80 12.89
C THR A 215 12.65 4.01 12.29
N ASP A 216 13.19 3.00 11.59
CA ASP A 216 14.50 3.08 10.94
C ASP A 216 14.53 4.15 9.84
N LEU A 217 13.41 4.36 9.14
CA LEU A 217 13.29 5.45 8.15
C LEU A 217 13.53 6.83 8.79
N VAL A 218 13.06 7.03 10.04
CA VAL A 218 13.28 8.30 10.74
C VAL A 218 14.78 8.58 10.89
N ASP A 219 15.57 7.54 11.19
CA ASP A 219 17.03 7.66 11.36
C ASP A 219 17.74 7.86 10.00
N VAL A 220 17.32 7.13 8.98
CA VAL A 220 17.81 7.31 7.58
C VAL A 220 17.64 8.76 7.09
N LEU A 221 16.53 9.42 7.45
CA LEU A 221 16.25 10.79 7.02
C LEU A 221 16.92 11.86 7.91
N ARG A 222 17.42 11.48 9.08
CA ARG A 222 18.21 12.37 9.95
C ARG A 222 19.70 12.41 9.58
N ALA A 223 20.21 11.29 9.07
CA ALA A 223 21.57 11.16 8.58
C ALA A 223 21.81 11.99 7.30
#